data_541321c42b9476a835f2d27120e65c70
#
_entry.id   541321c42b9476a835f2d27120e65c70
#
_cell.length_a   1.000
_cell.length_b   1.000
_cell.length_c   1.000
_cell.angle_alpha   90.00
_cell.angle_beta   90.00
_cell.angle_gamma   90.00
#
_symmetry.space_group_name_H-M   'P 1'
#
loop_
_entity.id
_entity.type
_entity.pdbx_description
1 polymer ?
#
loop_
_entity_poly.entity_id
_entity_poly.type
_entity_poly.pdbx_seq_one_letter_code
_entity_poly.pdbx_strand_id
1 'polypeptide(L)'
;PKAKATATLLTDEPSESEGGQKIFWSSDNEDVATVNKHGEVKAKADGTCTITATLADGRMSADVTVRVGAFTIPVYVTGNLQGLTEGEEVSLADIAALKAGSEDSILVDAGGSLQGTARASLTGGMDMTSAFAAAGYDLQAFDASDMAYGTDRLLSDVMTATGPSIASNLYTTENEALLARSTSWSRNRIS
;
A
#
# COMPACT_ATOMS: atom_id res chain seq x y z
N PRO A 1 -7.28 -11.65 21.06
CA PRO A 1 -7.37 -11.77 19.59
C PRO A 1 -6.26 -12.67 19.05
N LYS A 2 -6.50 -13.31 17.91
CA LYS A 2 -5.53 -14.16 17.24
C LYS A 2 -5.39 -13.67 15.80
N ALA A 3 -4.17 -13.64 15.29
CA ALA A 3 -3.91 -13.45 13.88
C ALA A 3 -2.98 -14.54 13.35
N LYS A 4 -2.90 -14.64 12.04
CA LYS A 4 -2.00 -15.59 11.37
C LYS A 4 -1.03 -14.81 10.48
N ALA A 5 0.26 -14.94 10.77
CA ALA A 5 1.31 -14.51 9.86
C ALA A 5 1.55 -15.62 8.82
N THR A 6 1.76 -15.25 7.58
CA THR A 6 2.11 -16.16 6.50
C THR A 6 3.43 -15.72 5.90
N ALA A 7 4.41 -16.62 5.85
CA ALA A 7 5.65 -16.41 5.12
C ALA A 7 5.60 -17.21 3.82
N THR A 8 5.88 -16.55 2.71
CA THR A 8 5.99 -17.18 1.39
C THR A 8 7.41 -16.98 0.87
N LEU A 9 8.07 -18.08 0.51
CA LEU A 9 9.37 -18.01 -0.15
C LEU A 9 9.16 -17.74 -1.64
N LEU A 10 9.64 -16.59 -2.10
CA LEU A 10 9.72 -16.28 -3.53
C LEU A 10 11.13 -16.66 -4.00
N THR A 11 11.22 -17.67 -4.89
CA THR A 11 12.48 -18.07 -5.53
C THR A 11 12.37 -17.81 -7.02
N ASP A 12 13.41 -17.19 -7.60
CA ASP A 12 13.49 -16.94 -9.05
C ASP A 12 13.83 -18.21 -9.85
N GLU A 13 14.19 -19.30 -9.17
CA GLU A 13 14.47 -20.60 -9.78
C GLU A 13 13.42 -21.61 -9.37
N PRO A 14 12.85 -22.39 -10.31
CA PRO A 14 12.01 -23.53 -9.98
C PRO A 14 12.86 -24.63 -9.34
N SER A 15 12.94 -24.67 -8.02
CA SER A 15 13.63 -25.75 -7.34
C SER A 15 12.74 -26.98 -7.35
N GLU A 16 13.19 -28.05 -8.01
CA GLU A 16 12.58 -29.39 -7.97
C GLU A 16 12.71 -30.09 -6.59
N SER A 17 12.67 -29.37 -5.49
CA SER A 17 12.63 -29.96 -4.18
C SER A 17 11.24 -29.83 -3.59
N GLU A 18 10.40 -30.82 -3.78
CA GLU A 18 9.16 -31.10 -3.05
C GLU A 18 9.41 -31.41 -1.57
N GLY A 19 10.20 -30.64 -0.90
CA GLY A 19 10.36 -30.69 0.54
C GLY A 19 10.10 -29.30 1.08
N GLY A 20 8.88 -29.02 1.54
CA GLY A 20 8.53 -27.74 2.13
C GLY A 20 9.59 -27.32 3.15
N GLN A 21 10.31 -26.24 2.87
CA GLN A 21 11.35 -25.77 3.78
C GLN A 21 10.70 -25.41 5.11
N LYS A 22 11.26 -25.96 6.19
CA LYS A 22 10.73 -25.73 7.53
C LYS A 22 11.03 -24.30 7.94
N ILE A 23 9.97 -23.56 8.35
CA ILE A 23 10.07 -22.22 8.88
C ILE A 23 10.00 -22.27 10.40
N PHE A 24 10.92 -21.57 11.06
CA PHE A 24 10.90 -21.32 12.49
C PHE A 24 10.35 -19.92 12.74
N TRP A 25 9.50 -19.80 13.73
CA TRP A 25 8.87 -18.56 14.13
C TRP A 25 9.34 -18.20 15.54
N SER A 26 9.65 -16.93 15.76
CA SER A 26 10.00 -16.39 17.07
C SER A 26 9.38 -15.01 17.28
N SER A 27 9.23 -14.63 18.54
CA SER A 27 8.85 -13.30 18.98
C SER A 27 10.01 -12.72 19.80
N ASP A 28 10.36 -11.48 19.58
CA ASP A 28 11.36 -10.74 20.39
C ASP A 28 10.81 -10.35 21.76
N ASN A 29 9.47 -10.31 21.91
CA ASN A 29 8.79 -10.00 23.17
C ASN A 29 7.52 -10.86 23.37
N GLU A 30 7.69 -11.98 23.99
CA GLU A 30 6.60 -12.92 24.25
C GLU A 30 5.59 -12.44 25.32
N ASP A 31 5.89 -11.40 26.05
CA ASP A 31 4.94 -10.77 26.98
C ASP A 31 3.88 -9.96 26.23
N VAL A 32 4.23 -9.40 25.06
CA VAL A 32 3.30 -8.67 24.18
C VAL A 32 2.54 -9.62 23.26
N ALA A 33 3.26 -10.50 22.55
CA ALA A 33 2.61 -11.52 21.72
C ALA A 33 3.52 -12.75 21.53
N THR A 34 2.89 -13.91 21.44
CA THR A 34 3.56 -15.18 21.12
C THR A 34 3.21 -15.64 19.72
N VAL A 35 4.08 -16.40 19.09
CA VAL A 35 3.84 -17.07 17.82
C VAL A 35 4.06 -18.58 17.95
N ASN A 36 3.23 -19.38 17.30
CA ASN A 36 3.40 -20.82 17.27
C ASN A 36 4.11 -21.29 15.99
N LYS A 37 4.41 -22.59 15.90
CA LYS A 37 5.07 -23.21 14.74
C LYS A 37 4.33 -23.11 13.40
N HIS A 38 3.07 -22.66 13.42
CA HIS A 38 2.22 -22.47 12.23
C HIS A 38 2.09 -21.00 11.84
N GLY A 39 2.83 -20.08 12.50
CA GLY A 39 2.73 -18.64 12.28
C GLY A 39 1.50 -17.99 12.92
N GLU A 40 0.76 -18.69 13.80
CA GLU A 40 -0.36 -18.07 14.50
C GLU A 40 0.15 -17.23 15.66
N VAL A 41 -0.16 -15.94 15.61
CA VAL A 41 0.21 -14.95 16.60
C VAL A 41 -0.93 -14.76 17.59
N LYS A 42 -0.61 -14.81 18.88
CA LYS A 42 -1.57 -14.58 19.98
C LYS A 42 -1.11 -13.39 20.83
N ALA A 43 -1.89 -12.31 20.80
CA ALA A 43 -1.68 -11.16 21.66
C ALA A 43 -1.90 -11.51 23.14
N LYS A 44 -1.06 -10.92 24.02
CA LYS A 44 -1.12 -11.09 25.48
C LYS A 44 -1.33 -9.75 26.20
N ALA A 45 -0.51 -8.75 25.90
CA ALA A 45 -0.57 -7.44 26.55
C ALA A 45 -0.32 -6.34 25.53
N ASP A 46 -0.71 -5.12 25.87
CA ASP A 46 -0.46 -3.94 25.04
C ASP A 46 1.05 -3.68 24.89
N GLY A 47 1.45 -3.35 23.68
CA GLY A 47 2.85 -3.10 23.35
C GLY A 47 3.18 -3.42 21.91
N THR A 48 4.47 -3.43 21.62
CA THR A 48 5.01 -3.75 20.28
C THR A 48 6.01 -4.88 20.39
N CYS A 49 5.98 -5.82 19.46
CA CYS A 49 6.99 -6.86 19.31
C CYS A 49 7.22 -7.17 17.83
N THR A 50 8.34 -7.81 17.53
CA THR A 50 8.69 -8.29 16.20
C THR A 50 8.52 -9.80 16.14
N ILE A 51 7.77 -10.28 15.16
CA ILE A 51 7.68 -11.70 14.85
C ILE A 51 8.60 -11.98 13.67
N THR A 52 9.55 -12.88 13.88
CA THR A 52 10.53 -13.29 12.87
C THR A 52 10.22 -14.69 12.35
N ALA A 53 10.19 -14.83 11.03
CA ALA A 53 10.17 -16.10 10.31
C ALA A 53 11.56 -16.41 9.78
N THR A 54 12.16 -17.54 10.15
CA THR A 54 13.50 -17.93 9.71
C THR A 54 13.45 -19.31 9.05
N LEU A 55 14.10 -19.46 7.89
CA LEU A 55 14.28 -20.77 7.28
C LEU A 55 15.17 -21.67 8.12
N ALA A 56 14.93 -22.99 8.06
CA ALA A 56 15.67 -23.96 8.86
C ALA A 56 17.18 -23.98 8.61
N ASP A 57 17.62 -23.53 7.43
CA ASP A 57 19.02 -23.41 7.05
C ASP A 57 19.64 -22.06 7.48
N GLY A 58 18.85 -21.15 8.05
CA GLY A 58 19.27 -19.85 8.52
C GLY A 58 19.62 -18.83 7.41
N ARG A 59 19.44 -19.17 6.13
CA ARG A 59 19.86 -18.30 5.01
C ARG A 59 18.96 -17.10 4.80
N MET A 60 17.69 -17.21 5.18
CA MET A 60 16.70 -16.16 5.00
C MET A 60 15.85 -15.98 6.25
N SER A 61 15.56 -14.72 6.56
CA SER A 61 14.58 -14.34 7.57
C SER A 61 13.73 -13.18 7.09
N ALA A 62 12.53 -13.08 7.63
CA ALA A 62 11.62 -11.96 7.40
C ALA A 62 10.97 -11.59 8.73
N ASP A 63 10.80 -10.30 8.94
CA ASP A 63 10.26 -9.75 10.18
C ASP A 63 8.94 -9.04 9.91
N VAL A 64 8.04 -9.10 10.90
CA VAL A 64 6.81 -8.31 10.92
C VAL A 64 6.63 -7.69 12.31
N THR A 65 6.42 -6.39 12.35
CA THR A 65 6.10 -5.68 13.59
C THR A 65 4.64 -5.92 13.96
N VAL A 66 4.41 -6.38 15.18
CA VAL A 66 3.08 -6.60 15.77
C VAL A 66 2.86 -5.58 16.87
N ARG A 67 1.77 -4.81 16.76
CA ARG A 67 1.30 -3.89 17.80
C ARG A 67 0.03 -4.42 18.41
N VAL A 68 -0.04 -4.45 19.74
CA VAL A 68 -1.19 -4.88 20.52
C VAL A 68 -1.70 -3.71 21.34
N GLY A 69 -3.01 -3.48 21.33
CA GLY A 69 -3.65 -2.38 22.04
C GLY A 69 -4.36 -1.40 21.11
N ALA A 70 -4.84 -0.29 21.65
CA ALA A 70 -5.46 0.78 20.88
C ALA A 70 -4.38 1.67 20.24
N PHE A 71 -4.49 1.93 18.95
CA PHE A 71 -3.61 2.85 18.24
C PHE A 71 -4.40 3.67 17.22
N THR A 72 -3.89 4.85 16.90
CA THR A 72 -4.48 5.74 15.90
C THR A 72 -3.71 5.61 14.59
N ILE A 73 -4.43 5.43 13.48
CA ILE A 73 -3.87 5.49 12.14
C ILE A 73 -4.32 6.81 11.53
N PRO A 74 -3.42 7.79 11.32
CA PRO A 74 -3.75 8.98 10.58
C PRO A 74 -4.11 8.64 9.13
N VAL A 75 -5.18 9.22 8.62
CA VAL A 75 -5.55 9.13 7.21
C VAL A 75 -5.53 10.53 6.63
N TYR A 76 -4.61 10.76 5.71
CA TYR A 76 -4.51 12.00 4.96
C TYR A 76 -5.18 11.80 3.61
N VAL A 77 -6.02 12.76 3.23
CA VAL A 77 -6.76 12.69 1.96
C VAL A 77 -6.55 13.98 1.19
N THR A 78 -6.14 13.84 -0.06
CA THR A 78 -6.17 14.92 -1.04
C THR A 78 -7.26 14.64 -2.07
N GLY A 79 -7.55 15.60 -2.91
CA GLY A 79 -8.45 15.47 -4.05
C GLY A 79 -8.62 16.78 -4.75
N ASN A 80 -9.01 16.73 -6.02
CA ASN A 80 -9.24 17.91 -6.86
C ASN A 80 -8.00 18.84 -6.93
N LEU A 81 -6.80 18.25 -6.99
CA LEU A 81 -5.56 19.00 -7.09
C LEU A 81 -5.37 19.67 -8.46
N GLN A 82 -6.12 19.26 -9.48
CA GLN A 82 -6.17 19.87 -10.80
C GLN A 82 -4.79 20.08 -11.43
N GLY A 83 -3.92 19.08 -11.31
CA GLY A 83 -2.56 19.12 -11.86
C GLY A 83 -1.58 20.02 -11.09
N LEU A 84 -1.94 20.49 -9.91
CA LEU A 84 -1.09 21.33 -9.06
C LEU A 84 -0.26 20.47 -8.10
N THR A 85 1.05 20.67 -8.13
CA THR A 85 2.00 20.09 -7.15
C THR A 85 2.32 21.06 -6.04
N GLU A 86 2.00 22.34 -6.24
CA GLU A 86 2.22 23.43 -5.29
C GLU A 86 0.91 24.21 -5.12
N GLY A 87 0.46 24.37 -3.91
CA GLY A 87 -0.67 25.20 -3.52
C GLY A 87 -0.20 26.46 -2.80
N GLU A 88 -1.11 27.41 -2.58
CA GLU A 88 -0.80 28.66 -1.85
C GLU A 88 -0.45 28.39 -0.38
N GLU A 89 -1.05 27.37 0.24
CA GLU A 89 -0.88 27.06 1.67
C GLU A 89 -0.19 25.71 1.89
N VAL A 90 -0.39 24.71 1.03
CA VAL A 90 0.12 23.35 1.16
C VAL A 90 0.60 22.82 -0.18
N SER A 91 1.80 22.28 -0.22
CA SER A 91 2.37 21.59 -1.38
C SER A 91 2.32 20.07 -1.21
N LEU A 92 2.52 19.31 -2.30
CA LEU A 92 2.72 17.86 -2.22
C LEU A 92 3.97 17.50 -1.41
N ALA A 93 4.97 18.37 -1.35
CA ALA A 93 6.16 18.17 -0.52
C ALA A 93 5.81 18.21 0.98
N ASP A 94 4.92 19.13 1.40
CA ASP A 94 4.45 19.20 2.77
C ASP A 94 3.64 17.94 3.15
N ILE A 95 2.81 17.44 2.22
CA ILE A 95 2.05 16.20 2.39
C ILE A 95 2.99 14.99 2.49
N ALA A 96 4.03 14.94 1.65
CA ALA A 96 5.06 13.91 1.72
C ALA A 96 5.79 13.93 3.08
N ALA A 97 6.08 15.11 3.61
CA ALA A 97 6.69 15.27 4.93
C ALA A 97 5.76 14.78 6.05
N LEU A 98 4.46 15.09 5.99
CA LEU A 98 3.46 14.54 6.92
C LEU A 98 3.40 13.00 6.86
N LYS A 99 3.42 12.43 5.66
CA LYS A 99 3.45 10.99 5.45
C LYS A 99 4.70 10.35 6.04
N ALA A 100 5.88 10.94 5.77
CA ALA A 100 7.15 10.46 6.29
C ALA A 100 7.26 10.58 7.82
N GLY A 101 6.62 11.58 8.42
CA GLY A 101 6.57 11.77 9.87
C GLY A 101 5.65 10.79 10.61
N SER A 102 4.88 9.96 9.89
CA SER A 102 3.94 9.01 10.48
C SER A 102 3.98 7.67 9.74
N GLU A 103 4.79 6.74 10.21
CA GLU A 103 5.02 5.43 9.58
C GLU A 103 3.73 4.63 9.33
N ASP A 104 2.73 4.77 10.21
CA ASP A 104 1.46 4.05 10.12
C ASP A 104 0.37 4.84 9.39
N SER A 105 0.64 6.06 8.90
CA SER A 105 -0.35 6.86 8.20
C SER A 105 -0.74 6.25 6.86
N ILE A 106 -1.95 6.60 6.42
CA ILE A 106 -2.47 6.27 5.09
C ILE A 106 -2.63 7.58 4.34
N LEU A 107 -2.08 7.66 3.14
CA LEU A 107 -2.21 8.82 2.25
C LEU A 107 -2.96 8.43 0.98
N VAL A 108 -4.08 9.08 0.71
CA VAL A 108 -5.00 8.77 -0.38
C VAL A 108 -5.29 10.00 -1.22
N ASP A 109 -5.34 9.85 -2.54
CA ASP A 109 -5.96 10.83 -3.42
C ASP A 109 -7.39 10.38 -3.82
N ALA A 110 -8.34 11.30 -3.69
CA ALA A 110 -9.76 11.03 -3.95
C ALA A 110 -10.17 11.29 -5.42
N GLY A 111 -9.23 11.67 -6.29
CA GLY A 111 -9.45 11.94 -7.71
C GLY A 111 -9.55 13.44 -8.06
N GLY A 112 -9.70 13.74 -9.34
CA GLY A 112 -9.72 15.10 -9.87
C GLY A 112 -8.35 15.76 -9.88
N SER A 113 -7.29 14.99 -9.94
CA SER A 113 -5.94 15.49 -9.69
C SER A 113 -5.04 15.46 -10.91
N LEU A 114 -5.37 14.69 -11.96
CA LEU A 114 -4.47 14.48 -13.12
C LEU A 114 -4.52 15.57 -14.19
N GLN A 115 -5.49 16.46 -14.17
CA GLN A 115 -5.71 17.47 -15.21
C GLN A 115 -5.84 18.87 -14.59
N GLY A 116 -5.73 19.94 -15.40
CA GLY A 116 -6.02 21.31 -14.99
C GLY A 116 -4.91 22.31 -15.25
N THR A 117 -3.66 21.91 -15.30
CA THR A 117 -2.53 22.76 -15.63
C THR A 117 -1.99 22.52 -17.05
N ALA A 118 -1.25 23.50 -17.58
CA ALA A 118 -0.56 23.34 -18.86
C ALA A 118 0.46 22.16 -18.79
N ARG A 119 1.12 21.98 -17.65
CA ARG A 119 2.05 20.88 -17.43
C ARG A 119 1.34 19.53 -17.46
N ALA A 120 0.24 19.40 -16.73
CA ALA A 120 -0.58 18.19 -16.73
C ALA A 120 -1.11 17.87 -18.14
N SER A 121 -1.50 18.89 -18.93
CA SER A 121 -1.93 18.72 -20.31
C SER A 121 -0.80 18.24 -21.24
N LEU A 122 0.42 18.72 -21.06
CA LEU A 122 1.58 18.27 -21.84
C LEU A 122 2.00 16.83 -21.52
N THR A 123 1.85 16.41 -20.28
CA THR A 123 2.23 15.07 -19.81
C THR A 123 1.07 14.09 -19.85
N GLY A 124 -0.16 14.56 -20.06
CA GLY A 124 -1.40 13.77 -19.97
C GLY A 124 -1.64 13.22 -18.57
N GLY A 125 -1.19 13.92 -17.52
CA GLY A 125 -1.36 13.52 -16.13
C GLY A 125 -0.20 12.74 -15.51
N MET A 126 0.77 12.27 -16.30
CA MET A 126 1.91 11.46 -15.80
C MET A 126 2.77 12.19 -14.78
N ASP A 127 2.88 13.49 -14.85
CA ASP A 127 3.61 14.28 -13.86
C ASP A 127 2.98 14.19 -12.47
N MET A 128 1.65 14.15 -12.41
CA MET A 128 0.94 13.97 -11.13
C MET A 128 1.08 12.55 -10.58
N THR A 129 0.96 11.51 -11.40
CA THR A 129 1.18 10.14 -10.94
C THR A 129 2.60 9.93 -10.43
N SER A 130 3.58 10.55 -11.08
CA SER A 130 4.98 10.53 -10.63
C SER A 130 5.17 11.29 -9.31
N ALA A 131 4.51 12.44 -9.16
CA ALA A 131 4.55 13.23 -7.94
C ALA A 131 3.90 12.49 -6.76
N PHE A 132 2.78 11.79 -6.98
CA PHE A 132 2.13 10.95 -5.98
C PHE A 132 3.02 9.79 -5.54
N ALA A 133 3.67 9.12 -6.48
CA ALA A 133 4.64 8.08 -6.17
C ALA A 133 5.78 8.61 -5.27
N ALA A 134 6.34 9.77 -5.62
CA ALA A 134 7.40 10.42 -4.85
C ALA A 134 6.93 10.89 -3.46
N ALA A 135 5.66 11.32 -3.33
CA ALA A 135 5.07 11.73 -2.05
C ALA A 135 4.63 10.55 -1.16
N GLY A 136 4.70 9.32 -1.67
CA GLY A 136 4.37 8.11 -0.90
C GLY A 136 2.87 7.86 -0.76
N TYR A 137 2.06 8.20 -1.77
CA TYR A 137 0.64 7.86 -1.76
C TYR A 137 0.42 6.35 -1.71
N ASP A 138 -0.45 5.92 -0.80
CA ASP A 138 -0.82 4.52 -0.64
C ASP A 138 -1.94 4.08 -1.58
N LEU A 139 -2.78 5.04 -2.02
CA LEU A 139 -3.91 4.78 -2.91
C LEU A 139 -4.26 6.02 -3.70
N GLN A 140 -4.57 5.84 -4.98
CA GLN A 140 -5.11 6.86 -5.87
C GLN A 140 -6.47 6.42 -6.40
N ALA A 141 -7.49 7.25 -6.20
CA ALA A 141 -8.78 7.09 -6.87
C ALA A 141 -8.85 8.01 -8.11
N PHE A 142 -9.80 7.75 -8.99
CA PHE A 142 -10.03 8.53 -10.20
C PHE A 142 -11.49 8.95 -10.27
N ASP A 143 -11.71 10.17 -10.75
CA ASP A 143 -13.03 10.69 -11.09
C ASP A 143 -13.17 10.95 -12.60
N ALA A 144 -14.30 11.49 -13.01
CA ALA A 144 -14.57 11.74 -14.42
C ALA A 144 -13.62 12.79 -15.04
N SER A 145 -13.08 13.71 -14.24
CA SER A 145 -12.16 14.75 -14.75
C SER A 145 -10.77 14.19 -15.07
N ASP A 146 -10.35 13.14 -14.39
CA ASP A 146 -9.09 12.46 -14.66
C ASP A 146 -9.07 11.74 -16.01
N MET A 147 -10.24 11.55 -16.63
CA MET A 147 -10.37 11.01 -17.99
C MET A 147 -10.26 12.07 -19.08
N ALA A 148 -9.92 13.31 -18.76
CA ALA A 148 -9.84 14.41 -19.73
C ALA A 148 -8.90 14.11 -20.91
N TYR A 149 -7.90 13.27 -20.72
CA TYR A 149 -6.96 12.86 -21.78
C TYR A 149 -7.31 11.52 -22.45
N GLY A 150 -8.49 10.96 -22.15
CA GLY A 150 -8.97 9.68 -22.66
C GLY A 150 -8.65 8.49 -21.75
N THR A 151 -9.47 7.46 -21.88
CA THR A 151 -9.37 6.24 -21.05
C THR A 151 -8.07 5.46 -21.29
N ASP A 152 -7.60 5.40 -22.53
CA ASP A 152 -6.35 4.70 -22.87
C ASP A 152 -5.15 5.36 -22.20
N ARG A 153 -5.17 6.69 -22.11
CA ARG A 153 -4.13 7.44 -21.42
C ARG A 153 -4.19 7.19 -19.93
N LEU A 154 -5.36 7.28 -19.32
CA LEU A 154 -5.55 6.98 -17.89
C LEU A 154 -5.05 5.57 -17.55
N LEU A 155 -5.40 4.57 -18.36
CA LEU A 155 -4.94 3.19 -18.15
C LEU A 155 -3.41 3.07 -18.25
N SER A 156 -2.79 3.77 -19.22
CA SER A 156 -1.33 3.81 -19.35
C SER A 156 -0.68 4.42 -18.11
N ASP A 157 -1.21 5.53 -17.60
CA ASP A 157 -0.71 6.21 -16.41
C ASP A 157 -0.84 5.34 -15.15
N VAL A 158 -1.98 4.66 -15.00
CA VAL A 158 -2.22 3.69 -13.91
C VAL A 158 -1.25 2.51 -13.97
N MET A 159 -0.98 1.97 -15.16
CA MET A 159 -0.05 0.85 -15.32
C MET A 159 1.41 1.24 -15.02
N THR A 160 1.75 2.51 -15.19
CA THR A 160 3.08 3.04 -14.88
C THR A 160 3.20 3.58 -13.46
N ALA A 161 2.07 3.83 -12.79
CA ALA A 161 2.04 4.28 -11.40
C ALA A 161 2.62 3.21 -10.46
N THR A 162 3.41 3.65 -9.50
CA THR A 162 4.03 2.74 -8.52
C THR A 162 3.12 2.38 -7.35
N GLY A 163 1.93 3.00 -7.26
CA GLY A 163 0.97 2.80 -6.18
C GLY A 163 -0.35 2.16 -6.65
N PRO A 164 -1.11 1.57 -5.73
CA PRO A 164 -2.42 1.01 -6.04
C PRO A 164 -3.41 2.09 -6.52
N SER A 165 -4.12 1.79 -7.60
CA SER A 165 -5.16 2.65 -8.16
C SER A 165 -6.51 1.98 -8.10
N ILE A 166 -7.57 2.74 -7.86
CA ILE A 166 -8.93 2.25 -7.73
C ILE A 166 -9.93 3.11 -8.52
N ALA A 167 -10.82 2.45 -9.24
CA ALA A 167 -11.98 3.09 -9.84
C ALA A 167 -13.16 2.11 -9.82
N SER A 168 -13.91 2.14 -8.74
CA SER A 168 -14.98 1.16 -8.49
C SER A 168 -16.23 1.34 -9.35
N ASN A 169 -16.34 2.47 -10.04
CA ASN A 169 -17.49 2.87 -10.86
C ASN A 169 -17.17 3.01 -12.36
N LEU A 170 -15.96 2.64 -12.78
CA LEU A 170 -15.56 2.64 -14.18
C LEU A 170 -15.69 1.24 -14.78
N TYR A 171 -16.44 1.16 -15.87
CA TYR A 171 -16.73 -0.08 -16.58
C TYR A 171 -16.51 0.10 -18.08
N THR A 172 -16.12 -0.97 -18.75
CA THR A 172 -16.16 -1.06 -20.21
C THR A 172 -17.60 -1.09 -20.70
N THR A 173 -17.80 -0.91 -22.01
CA THR A 173 -19.12 -1.08 -22.66
C THR A 173 -19.66 -2.50 -22.48
N GLU A 174 -18.81 -3.48 -22.19
CA GLU A 174 -19.16 -4.88 -21.93
C GLU A 174 -19.42 -5.14 -20.44
N ASN A 175 -19.51 -4.08 -19.62
CA ASN A 175 -19.76 -4.13 -18.19
C ASN A 175 -18.66 -4.84 -17.38
N GLU A 176 -17.43 -4.84 -17.89
CA GLU A 176 -16.24 -5.26 -17.16
C GLU A 176 -15.63 -4.08 -16.43
N ALA A 177 -15.13 -4.29 -15.22
CA ALA A 177 -14.47 -3.23 -14.47
C ALA A 177 -13.19 -2.79 -15.19
N LEU A 178 -13.08 -1.48 -15.50
CA LEU A 178 -11.94 -0.93 -16.21
C LEU A 178 -10.66 -0.98 -15.37
N LEU A 179 -10.81 -0.78 -14.07
CA LEU A 179 -9.74 -0.87 -13.05
C LEU A 179 -10.21 -1.77 -11.90
N ALA A 180 -9.28 -2.17 -11.04
CA ALA A 180 -9.62 -2.94 -9.86
C ALA A 180 -10.70 -2.24 -9.04
N ARG A 181 -11.75 -2.98 -8.65
CA ARG A 181 -12.84 -2.45 -7.82
C ARG A 181 -12.45 -2.30 -6.36
N SER A 182 -11.44 -3.05 -5.93
CA SER A 182 -10.81 -2.93 -4.62
C SER A 182 -9.39 -3.45 -4.72
N THR A 183 -8.46 -2.77 -4.11
CA THR A 183 -7.17 -3.36 -3.81
C THR A 183 -7.30 -4.06 -2.47
N SER A 184 -6.85 -5.31 -2.35
CA SER A 184 -6.71 -5.96 -1.06
C SER A 184 -5.56 -5.28 -0.32
N TRP A 185 -5.87 -4.24 0.43
CA TRP A 185 -4.90 -3.58 1.26
C TRP A 185 -4.83 -4.34 2.58
N SER A 186 -3.88 -5.23 2.72
CA SER A 186 -3.60 -5.90 3.97
C SER A 186 -2.40 -5.26 4.66
N ARG A 187 -2.63 -4.18 5.40
CA ARG A 187 -1.88 -4.09 6.65
C ARG A 187 -2.49 -5.16 7.53
N ASN A 188 -1.71 -6.16 7.92
CA ASN A 188 -2.19 -7.21 8.80
C ASN A 188 -2.64 -6.60 10.12
N ARG A 189 -3.93 -6.26 10.21
CA ARG A 189 -4.56 -5.88 11.47
C ARG A 189 -4.80 -7.14 12.26
N ILE A 190 -4.12 -7.24 13.39
CA ILE A 190 -4.51 -8.16 14.45
C ILE A 190 -5.52 -7.42 15.32
N SER A 191 -6.80 -7.67 15.09
CA SER A 191 -7.90 -7.17 15.94
C SER A 191 -8.21 -8.16 17.06
#